data_aa9a61f3f2890515a3e02d89f77119f7
#
_entry.id   aa9a61f3f2890515a3e02d89f77119f7
#
_cell.length_a   1.000
_cell.length_b   1.000
_cell.length_c   1.000
_cell.angle_alpha   90.00
_cell.angle_beta   90.00
_cell.angle_gamma   90.00
#
_symmetry.space_group_name_H-M   'P 1'
#
loop_
_entity.id
_entity.type
_entity.pdbx_description
1 polymer ?
#
loop_
_entity_poly.entity_id
_entity_poly.type
_entity_poly.pdbx_seq_one_letter_code
_entity_poly.pdbx_strand_id
1 'polypeptide(L)'
;YGWKTAFASPENAPTYLHAHKLMRKVWQDMPSPSDIDGEQWNKVADHVNDNFYFIDMERYTLDHVLQKGAELVKRKGIKCLVIDPFNKVRDINCKTEDVNRYTMEYLTKIEIFAKKYDVLVFIVAHPTKMYKGSDGKIEEPTMYNIKGGGEWYDASYHGLLIHRDYEAKTVKAKVLKVKFQNL
;
A
#
# COMPACT_ATOMS: atom_id res chain seq x y z
N TYR A 1 9.52 -14.05 7.48
CA TYR A 1 8.94 -14.91 6.45
C TYR A 1 9.73 -14.88 5.14
N GLY A 2 10.68 -13.96 4.94
CA GLY A 2 11.49 -13.85 3.72
C GLY A 2 10.69 -13.51 2.46
N TRP A 3 9.54 -12.85 2.60
CA TRP A 3 8.71 -12.49 1.46
C TRP A 3 9.28 -11.29 0.71
N LYS A 4 9.46 -11.46 -0.58
CA LYS A 4 9.81 -10.36 -1.47
C LYS A 4 8.58 -9.51 -1.79
N THR A 5 8.74 -8.20 -1.78
CA THR A 5 7.64 -7.24 -1.93
C THR A 5 7.88 -6.31 -3.11
N ALA A 6 6.86 -6.07 -3.92
CA ALA A 6 6.86 -5.03 -4.94
C ALA A 6 5.98 -3.85 -4.53
N PHE A 7 6.41 -2.63 -4.87
CA PHE A 7 5.69 -1.39 -4.62
C PHE A 7 5.35 -0.69 -5.94
N ALA A 8 4.08 -0.40 -6.15
CA ALA A 8 3.59 0.56 -7.12
C ALA A 8 3.15 1.81 -6.35
N SER A 9 4.09 2.74 -6.13
CA SER A 9 3.92 3.85 -5.20
C SER A 9 4.29 5.19 -5.84
N PRO A 10 3.42 5.74 -6.71
CA PRO A 10 3.69 7.01 -7.40
C PRO A 10 3.88 8.22 -6.47
N GLU A 11 3.39 8.18 -5.24
CA GLU A 11 3.60 9.25 -4.26
C GLU A 11 4.97 9.18 -3.57
N ASN A 12 5.67 8.06 -3.69
CA ASN A 12 7.03 7.90 -3.17
C ASN A 12 8.11 8.00 -4.26
N ALA A 13 7.84 8.79 -5.29
CA ALA A 13 8.83 9.13 -6.32
C ALA A 13 9.79 10.23 -5.83
N PRO A 14 11.04 10.23 -6.28
CA PRO A 14 11.69 9.16 -7.05
C PRO A 14 12.00 7.91 -6.22
N THR A 15 12.11 6.76 -6.88
CA THR A 15 12.21 5.43 -6.24
C THR A 15 13.39 5.29 -5.27
N TYR A 16 14.49 5.98 -5.50
CA TYR A 16 15.63 5.95 -4.57
C TYR A 16 15.30 6.51 -3.18
N LEU A 17 14.41 7.52 -3.08
CA LEU A 17 13.97 8.03 -1.78
C LEU A 17 13.10 7.02 -1.04
N HIS A 18 12.29 6.25 -1.78
CA HIS A 18 11.53 5.15 -1.19
C HIS A 18 12.46 4.05 -0.68
N ALA A 19 13.45 3.65 -1.48
CA ALA A 19 14.47 2.68 -1.07
C ALA A 19 15.21 3.14 0.21
N HIS A 20 15.62 4.41 0.28
CA HIS A 20 16.24 4.96 1.48
C HIS A 20 15.34 4.94 2.72
N LYS A 21 14.03 5.19 2.55
CA LYS A 21 13.06 5.05 3.66
C LYS A 21 13.00 3.60 4.16
N LEU A 22 13.02 2.62 3.26
CA LEU A 22 13.04 1.20 3.61
C LEU A 22 14.36 0.83 4.30
N MET A 23 15.51 1.26 3.78
CA MET A 23 16.81 1.03 4.42
C MET A 23 16.82 1.52 5.87
N ARG A 24 16.28 2.72 6.12
CA ARG A 24 16.15 3.27 7.48
C ARG A 24 15.23 2.43 8.38
N LYS A 25 14.23 1.76 7.82
CA LYS A 25 13.34 0.89 8.58
C LYS A 25 13.94 -0.48 8.86
N VAL A 26 14.69 -1.02 7.91
CA VAL A 26 15.45 -2.27 8.09
C VAL A 26 16.55 -2.09 9.13
N TRP A 27 17.18 -0.95 9.13
CA TRP A 27 18.22 -0.60 10.10
C TRP A 27 17.64 0.30 11.19
N GLN A 28 17.07 -0.32 12.21
CA GLN A 28 16.34 0.38 13.28
C GLN A 28 17.13 1.45 14.01
N ASP A 29 18.44 1.24 14.15
CA ASP A 29 19.38 2.14 14.84
C ASP A 29 20.37 2.79 13.88
N MET A 30 19.89 3.19 12.69
CA MET A 30 20.74 3.78 11.66
C MET A 30 21.44 5.03 12.21
N PRO A 31 22.79 5.03 12.31
CA PRO A 31 23.51 6.18 12.78
C PRO A 31 23.33 7.39 11.84
N SER A 32 23.83 8.55 12.24
CA SER A 32 23.85 9.70 11.36
C SER A 32 24.55 9.34 10.03
N PRO A 33 24.13 9.90 8.87
CA PRO A 33 24.80 9.64 7.61
C PRO A 33 26.34 9.81 7.62
N SER A 34 26.86 10.63 8.54
CA SER A 34 28.30 10.81 8.78
C SER A 34 29.01 9.63 9.43
N ASP A 35 28.25 8.76 10.13
CA ASP A 35 28.79 7.71 10.99
C ASP A 35 28.51 6.31 10.43
N ILE A 36 28.05 6.24 9.17
CA ILE A 36 27.72 4.98 8.52
C ILE A 36 28.99 4.28 8.05
N ASP A 37 29.24 3.09 8.60
CA ASP A 37 30.24 2.18 8.07
C ASP A 37 29.77 1.65 6.70
N GLY A 38 30.67 1.72 5.71
CA GLY A 38 30.38 1.30 4.34
C GLY A 38 29.99 -0.18 4.22
N GLU A 39 30.51 -1.06 5.06
CA GLU A 39 30.15 -2.48 5.07
C GLU A 39 28.72 -2.68 5.56
N GLN A 40 28.33 -2.01 6.63
CA GLN A 40 26.98 -2.06 7.16
C GLN A 40 25.98 -1.47 6.18
N TRP A 41 26.31 -0.36 5.52
CA TRP A 41 25.50 0.23 4.47
C TRP A 41 25.23 -0.76 3.33
N ASN A 42 26.27 -1.43 2.84
CA ASN A 42 26.16 -2.40 1.76
C ASN A 42 25.25 -3.57 2.17
N LYS A 43 25.36 -4.10 3.39
CA LYS A 43 24.49 -5.18 3.88
C LYS A 43 23.01 -4.78 3.86
N VAL A 44 22.70 -3.56 4.27
CA VAL A 44 21.30 -3.07 4.27
C VAL A 44 20.83 -2.80 2.84
N ALA A 45 21.69 -2.23 1.99
CA ALA A 45 21.37 -2.00 0.58
C ALA A 45 21.11 -3.31 -0.16
N ASP A 46 21.95 -4.32 0.05
CA ASP A 46 21.79 -5.66 -0.53
C ASP A 46 20.49 -6.28 -0.07
N HIS A 47 20.17 -6.20 1.23
CA HIS A 47 18.90 -6.71 1.75
C HIS A 47 17.69 -6.02 1.10
N VAL A 48 17.75 -4.70 0.92
CA VAL A 48 16.66 -3.95 0.25
C VAL A 48 16.58 -4.33 -1.22
N ASN A 49 17.69 -4.43 -1.94
CA ASN A 49 17.73 -4.80 -3.35
C ASN A 49 17.23 -6.24 -3.61
N ASP A 50 17.49 -7.15 -2.69
CA ASP A 50 17.09 -8.56 -2.83
C ASP A 50 15.61 -8.78 -2.52
N ASN A 51 15.02 -7.96 -1.66
CA ASN A 51 13.68 -8.21 -1.14
C ASN A 51 12.62 -7.18 -1.56
N PHE A 52 13.00 -6.00 -2.06
CA PHE A 52 12.05 -4.97 -2.41
C PHE A 52 12.24 -4.50 -3.87
N TYR A 53 11.14 -4.48 -4.61
CA TYR A 53 11.12 -4.10 -6.01
C TYR A 53 10.19 -2.90 -6.20
N PHE A 54 10.57 -1.99 -7.09
CA PHE A 54 9.79 -0.78 -7.35
C PHE A 54 9.27 -0.83 -8.78
N ILE A 55 7.96 -0.74 -8.93
CA ILE A 55 7.30 -0.57 -10.22
C ILE A 55 7.27 0.93 -10.48
N ASP A 56 8.15 1.39 -11.37
CA ASP A 56 8.24 2.77 -11.79
C ASP A 56 7.74 2.93 -13.22
N MET A 57 6.83 3.88 -13.43
CA MET A 57 6.10 4.05 -14.69
C MET A 57 5.75 5.53 -14.88
N GLU A 58 5.76 6.00 -16.12
CA GLU A 58 5.26 7.36 -16.42
C GLU A 58 3.78 7.52 -16.11
N ARG A 59 3.01 6.46 -16.35
CA ARG A 59 1.56 6.44 -16.09
C ARG A 59 1.15 5.15 -15.39
N TYR A 60 0.60 5.30 -14.21
CA TYR A 60 0.13 4.19 -13.41
C TYR A 60 -1.34 3.87 -13.70
N THR A 61 -1.59 2.77 -14.42
CA THR A 61 -2.91 2.14 -14.51
C THR A 61 -2.89 0.81 -13.77
N LEU A 62 -4.05 0.36 -13.28
CA LEU A 62 -4.13 -0.93 -12.58
C LEU A 62 -3.63 -2.07 -13.45
N ASP A 63 -4.08 -2.13 -14.71
CA ASP A 63 -3.72 -3.24 -15.61
C ASP A 63 -2.20 -3.31 -15.85
N HIS A 64 -1.53 -2.18 -16.03
CA HIS A 64 -0.07 -2.16 -16.15
C HIS A 64 0.64 -2.55 -14.84
N VAL A 65 0.13 -2.10 -13.69
CA VAL A 65 0.71 -2.48 -12.37
C VAL A 65 0.57 -3.99 -12.16
N LEU A 66 -0.60 -4.57 -12.46
CA LEU A 66 -0.81 -6.01 -12.33
C LEU A 66 0.04 -6.82 -13.33
N GLN A 67 0.22 -6.31 -14.56
CA GLN A 67 1.11 -6.92 -15.54
C GLN A 67 2.56 -6.96 -15.02
N LYS A 68 3.08 -5.83 -14.51
CA LYS A 68 4.42 -5.75 -13.91
C LYS A 68 4.54 -6.61 -12.65
N GLY A 69 3.51 -6.63 -11.82
CA GLY A 69 3.43 -7.53 -10.68
C GLY A 69 3.56 -8.99 -11.09
N ALA A 70 2.85 -9.43 -12.14
CA ALA A 70 2.94 -10.79 -12.66
C ALA A 70 4.34 -11.15 -13.19
N GLU A 71 5.01 -10.20 -13.86
CA GLU A 71 6.41 -10.36 -14.30
C GLU A 71 7.34 -10.56 -13.09
N LEU A 72 7.15 -9.75 -12.03
CA LEU A 72 7.95 -9.85 -10.80
C LEU A 72 7.68 -11.14 -10.02
N VAL A 73 6.44 -11.64 -9.99
CA VAL A 73 6.14 -12.95 -9.42
C VAL A 73 6.96 -14.02 -10.13
N LYS A 74 6.91 -14.06 -11.47
CA LYS A 74 7.60 -15.08 -12.27
C LYS A 74 9.13 -14.99 -12.20
N ARG A 75 9.68 -13.78 -12.19
CA ARG A 75 11.13 -13.55 -12.27
C ARG A 75 11.83 -13.49 -10.92
N LYS A 76 11.15 -12.95 -9.92
CA LYS A 76 11.73 -12.63 -8.61
C LYS A 76 11.07 -13.36 -7.45
N GLY A 77 9.91 -13.98 -7.69
CA GLY A 77 9.16 -14.69 -6.65
C GLY A 77 8.57 -13.77 -5.60
N ILE A 78 8.09 -12.58 -5.96
CA ILE A 78 7.42 -11.71 -5.00
C ILE A 78 6.19 -12.42 -4.43
N LYS A 79 5.93 -12.20 -3.15
CA LYS A 79 4.76 -12.69 -2.42
C LYS A 79 3.86 -11.56 -1.91
N CYS A 80 4.28 -10.32 -2.12
CA CYS A 80 3.51 -9.14 -1.73
C CYS A 80 3.57 -8.08 -2.83
N LEU A 81 2.43 -7.48 -3.16
CA LEU A 81 2.30 -6.31 -4.02
C LEU A 81 1.62 -5.19 -3.23
N VAL A 82 2.23 -4.02 -3.18
CA VAL A 82 1.68 -2.82 -2.52
C VAL A 82 1.31 -1.80 -3.58
N ILE A 83 0.06 -1.33 -3.55
CA ILE A 83 -0.46 -0.24 -4.39
C ILE A 83 -0.68 0.96 -3.47
N ASP A 84 0.07 2.04 -3.67
CA ASP A 84 0.11 3.20 -2.76
C ASP A 84 0.19 4.54 -3.50
N PRO A 85 -0.93 5.27 -3.57
CA PRO A 85 -2.27 4.92 -3.16
C PRO A 85 -3.20 4.56 -4.34
N PHE A 86 -4.36 4.01 -4.04
CA PHE A 86 -5.44 3.68 -4.99
C PHE A 86 -5.79 4.82 -5.97
N ASN A 87 -5.93 6.04 -5.46
CA ASN A 87 -6.37 7.18 -6.25
C ASN A 87 -5.34 7.65 -7.30
N LYS A 88 -4.10 7.20 -7.22
CA LYS A 88 -3.03 7.48 -8.20
C LYS A 88 -2.82 6.34 -9.20
N VAL A 89 -3.32 5.15 -8.89
CA VAL A 89 -3.19 3.95 -9.73
C VAL A 89 -4.56 3.57 -10.27
N ARG A 90 -5.08 4.37 -11.20
CA ARG A 90 -6.41 4.17 -11.79
C ARG A 90 -6.46 4.60 -13.24
N ASP A 91 -7.44 4.08 -13.99
CA ASP A 91 -7.71 4.53 -15.35
C ASP A 91 -8.22 5.97 -15.37
N ILE A 92 -7.66 6.78 -16.27
CA ILE A 92 -8.03 8.19 -16.43
C ILE A 92 -9.47 8.33 -16.98
N ASN A 93 -9.95 7.32 -17.67
CA ASN A 93 -11.26 7.33 -18.33
C ASN A 93 -12.44 7.00 -17.40
N CYS A 94 -12.19 6.75 -16.12
CA CYS A 94 -13.27 6.53 -15.16
C CYS A 94 -14.04 7.83 -14.93
N LYS A 95 -15.26 7.89 -15.42
CA LYS A 95 -16.19 8.99 -15.13
C LYS A 95 -16.56 9.01 -13.66
N THR A 96 -16.69 10.20 -13.09
CA THR A 96 -16.95 10.39 -11.66
C THR A 96 -18.31 9.80 -11.21
N GLU A 97 -19.22 9.60 -12.14
CA GLU A 97 -20.60 9.14 -11.90
C GLU A 97 -20.71 7.66 -11.54
N ASP A 98 -19.68 6.85 -11.86
CA ASP A 98 -19.68 5.40 -11.67
C ASP A 98 -18.60 4.91 -10.66
N VAL A 99 -18.33 5.70 -9.62
CA VAL A 99 -17.23 5.40 -8.69
C VAL A 99 -17.38 4.03 -8.02
N ASN A 100 -18.59 3.66 -7.60
CA ASN A 100 -18.82 2.38 -6.92
C ASN A 100 -18.56 1.21 -7.87
N ARG A 101 -19.12 1.27 -9.09
CA ARG A 101 -18.89 0.24 -10.10
C ARG A 101 -17.41 0.13 -10.45
N TYR A 102 -16.74 1.26 -10.65
CA TYR A 102 -15.30 1.27 -10.92
C TYR A 102 -14.50 0.66 -9.76
N THR A 103 -14.84 1.01 -8.51
CA THR A 103 -14.18 0.46 -7.34
C THR A 103 -14.36 -1.06 -7.25
N MET A 104 -15.57 -1.54 -7.50
CA MET A 104 -15.86 -2.97 -7.53
C MET A 104 -15.06 -3.71 -8.62
N GLU A 105 -15.04 -3.19 -9.85
CA GLU A 105 -14.26 -3.76 -10.95
C GLU A 105 -12.76 -3.77 -10.64
N TYR A 106 -12.25 -2.69 -10.05
CA TYR A 106 -10.86 -2.55 -9.62
C TYR A 106 -10.50 -3.62 -8.57
N LEU A 107 -11.30 -3.76 -7.52
CA LEU A 107 -11.07 -4.73 -6.45
C LEU A 107 -11.21 -6.17 -6.94
N THR A 108 -12.14 -6.42 -7.86
CA THR A 108 -12.31 -7.74 -8.51
C THR A 108 -11.07 -8.14 -9.31
N LYS A 109 -10.49 -7.22 -10.10
CA LYS A 109 -9.23 -7.48 -10.83
C LYS A 109 -8.09 -7.84 -9.88
N ILE A 110 -8.00 -7.15 -8.75
CA ILE A 110 -6.97 -7.41 -7.73
C ILE A 110 -7.18 -8.78 -7.07
N GLU A 111 -8.42 -9.12 -6.73
CA GLU A 111 -8.74 -10.42 -6.14
C GLU A 111 -8.38 -11.58 -7.08
N ILE A 112 -8.73 -11.44 -8.38
CA ILE A 112 -8.35 -12.42 -9.41
C ILE A 112 -6.83 -12.55 -9.50
N PHE A 113 -6.10 -11.44 -9.51
CA PHE A 113 -4.65 -11.42 -9.56
C PHE A 113 -4.04 -12.09 -8.32
N ALA A 114 -4.50 -11.73 -7.12
CA ALA A 114 -4.01 -12.28 -5.86
C ALA A 114 -4.17 -13.81 -5.81
N LYS A 115 -5.35 -14.31 -6.18
CA LYS A 115 -5.64 -15.75 -6.24
C LYS A 115 -4.81 -16.47 -7.30
N LYS A 116 -4.71 -15.88 -8.51
CA LYS A 116 -3.98 -16.49 -9.65
C LYS A 116 -2.50 -16.67 -9.36
N TYR A 117 -1.89 -15.73 -8.68
CA TYR A 117 -0.44 -15.69 -8.44
C TYR A 117 -0.03 -16.06 -7.02
N ASP A 118 -0.99 -16.36 -6.15
CA ASP A 118 -0.76 -16.65 -4.73
C ASP A 118 0.10 -15.56 -4.06
N VAL A 119 -0.38 -14.31 -4.15
CA VAL A 119 0.28 -13.13 -3.59
C VAL A 119 -0.67 -12.34 -2.71
N LEU A 120 -0.14 -11.76 -1.65
CA LEU A 120 -0.85 -10.78 -0.84
C LEU A 120 -0.82 -9.42 -1.54
N VAL A 121 -1.97 -8.76 -1.66
CA VAL A 121 -2.03 -7.41 -2.22
C VAL A 121 -2.49 -6.44 -1.14
N PHE A 122 -1.66 -5.44 -0.84
CA PHE A 122 -2.02 -4.29 -0.03
C PHE A 122 -2.42 -3.12 -0.92
N ILE A 123 -3.54 -2.48 -0.58
CA ILE A 123 -3.99 -1.26 -1.24
C ILE A 123 -4.08 -0.17 -0.17
N VAL A 124 -3.32 0.90 -0.36
CA VAL A 124 -3.42 2.09 0.47
C VAL A 124 -4.51 2.99 -0.12
N ALA A 125 -5.50 3.33 0.70
CA ALA A 125 -6.59 4.22 0.31
C ALA A 125 -6.77 5.29 1.38
N HIS A 126 -6.97 6.53 0.93
CA HIS A 126 -7.23 7.64 1.83
C HIS A 126 -8.74 7.81 2.06
N PRO A 127 -9.17 8.10 3.30
CA PRO A 127 -10.55 8.45 3.55
C PRO A 127 -10.91 9.75 2.81
N THR A 128 -12.19 9.94 2.53
CA THR A 128 -12.73 11.21 2.07
C THR A 128 -12.55 12.28 3.15
N LYS A 129 -12.73 13.54 2.79
CA LYS A 129 -12.58 14.65 3.75
C LYS A 129 -13.56 14.46 4.91
N MET A 130 -13.00 14.28 6.11
CA MET A 130 -13.77 14.13 7.34
C MET A 130 -14.06 15.51 7.93
N TYR A 131 -15.26 15.68 8.46
CA TYR A 131 -15.68 16.90 9.14
C TYR A 131 -15.67 16.71 10.66
N LYS A 132 -15.51 17.79 11.40
CA LYS A 132 -15.63 17.76 12.85
C LYS A 132 -17.08 17.51 13.25
N GLY A 133 -17.30 16.61 14.19
CA GLY A 133 -18.58 16.41 14.83
C GLY A 133 -19.00 17.63 15.69
N SER A 134 -20.18 17.54 16.29
CA SER A 134 -20.72 18.58 17.20
C SER A 134 -19.84 18.80 18.45
N ASP A 135 -19.05 17.81 18.82
CA ASP A 135 -18.05 17.84 19.91
C ASP A 135 -16.70 18.47 19.49
N GLY A 136 -16.59 18.94 18.25
CA GLY A 136 -15.38 19.53 17.69
C GLY A 136 -14.29 18.54 17.31
N LYS A 137 -14.51 17.20 17.49
CA LYS A 137 -13.56 16.16 17.16
C LYS A 137 -13.83 15.57 15.77
N ILE A 138 -12.79 15.08 15.13
CA ILE A 138 -12.90 14.29 13.91
C ILE A 138 -13.00 12.82 14.33
N GLU A 139 -14.08 12.16 13.92
CA GLU A 139 -14.25 10.72 14.16
C GLU A 139 -13.12 9.90 13.50
N GLU A 140 -12.80 8.76 14.09
CA GLU A 140 -11.86 7.83 13.46
C GLU A 140 -12.47 7.31 12.14
N PRO A 141 -11.74 7.38 11.02
CA PRO A 141 -12.26 6.89 9.76
C PRO A 141 -12.44 5.37 9.78
N THR A 142 -13.43 4.92 9.03
CA THR A 142 -13.72 3.51 8.77
C THR A 142 -13.51 3.22 7.28
N MET A 143 -13.64 1.96 6.87
CA MET A 143 -13.57 1.60 5.45
C MET A 143 -14.68 2.26 4.62
N TYR A 144 -15.83 2.59 5.22
CA TYR A 144 -16.94 3.30 4.56
C TYR A 144 -16.62 4.75 4.24
N ASN A 145 -15.61 5.33 4.86
CA ASN A 145 -15.17 6.70 4.57
C ASN A 145 -14.22 6.80 3.36
N ILE A 146 -13.82 5.68 2.78
CA ILE A 146 -13.08 5.68 1.50
C ILE A 146 -14.07 5.95 0.37
N LYS A 147 -13.67 6.68 -0.67
CA LYS A 147 -14.52 6.91 -1.85
C LYS A 147 -14.85 5.57 -2.53
N GLY A 148 -16.16 5.24 -2.64
CA GLY A 148 -16.62 3.91 -2.99
C GLY A 148 -16.80 2.98 -1.77
N GLY A 149 -17.08 3.54 -0.60
CA GLY A 149 -17.02 2.98 0.75
C GLY A 149 -17.51 1.56 0.95
N GLY A 150 -18.77 1.25 0.57
CA GLY A 150 -19.35 -0.09 0.73
C GLY A 150 -18.55 -1.18 0.01
N GLU A 151 -18.12 -0.89 -1.21
CA GLU A 151 -17.35 -1.82 -2.05
C GLU A 151 -16.02 -2.22 -1.40
N TRP A 152 -15.36 -1.27 -0.72
CA TRP A 152 -14.13 -1.55 0.02
C TRP A 152 -14.34 -2.53 1.15
N TYR A 153 -15.43 -2.32 1.91
CA TYR A 153 -15.74 -3.20 3.01
C TYR A 153 -16.10 -4.60 2.49
N ASP A 154 -16.93 -4.70 1.46
CA ASP A 154 -17.43 -5.98 0.97
C ASP A 154 -16.33 -6.83 0.31
N ALA A 155 -15.52 -6.24 -0.56
CA ALA A 155 -14.50 -6.95 -1.33
C ALA A 155 -13.23 -7.29 -0.53
N SER A 156 -12.86 -6.49 0.49
CA SER A 156 -11.62 -6.73 1.23
C SER A 156 -11.69 -7.92 2.17
N TYR A 157 -10.61 -8.68 2.26
CA TYR A 157 -10.45 -9.76 3.25
C TYR A 157 -10.07 -9.19 4.62
N HIS A 158 -9.23 -8.16 4.64
CA HIS A 158 -8.77 -7.48 5.85
C HIS A 158 -8.82 -5.98 5.64
N GLY A 159 -9.16 -5.26 6.69
CA GLY A 159 -9.10 -3.80 6.73
C GLY A 159 -8.24 -3.36 7.89
N LEU A 160 -7.26 -2.50 7.61
CA LEU A 160 -6.36 -1.92 8.60
C LEU A 160 -6.46 -0.40 8.55
N LEU A 161 -6.64 0.24 9.68
CA LEU A 161 -6.57 1.68 9.84
C LEU A 161 -5.23 2.04 10.48
N ILE A 162 -4.52 2.97 9.86
CA ILE A 162 -3.38 3.67 10.46
C ILE A 162 -3.83 5.12 10.70
N HIS A 163 -4.01 5.48 11.94
CA HIS A 163 -4.50 6.80 12.35
C HIS A 163 -3.45 7.52 13.21
N ARG A 164 -3.13 8.75 12.83
CA ARG A 164 -2.23 9.61 13.58
C ARG A 164 -3.06 10.55 14.47
N ASP A 165 -2.87 10.42 15.75
CA ASP A 165 -3.39 11.34 16.75
C ASP A 165 -2.35 12.43 16.98
N TYR A 166 -2.66 13.64 16.51
CA TYR A 166 -1.73 14.78 16.58
C TYR A 166 -1.68 15.38 17.99
N GLU A 167 -2.74 15.28 18.78
CA GLU A 167 -2.80 15.79 20.17
C GLU A 167 -2.00 14.87 21.08
N ALA A 168 -2.26 13.57 21.01
CA ALA A 168 -1.55 12.56 21.78
C ALA A 168 -0.14 12.24 21.21
N LYS A 169 0.22 12.74 20.03
CA LYS A 169 1.48 12.46 19.31
C LYS A 169 1.73 10.96 19.12
N THR A 170 0.66 10.19 18.92
CA THR A 170 0.71 8.73 18.75
C THR A 170 0.22 8.32 17.38
N VAL A 171 0.62 7.11 16.96
CA VAL A 171 0.06 6.44 15.77
C VAL A 171 -0.64 5.17 16.25
N LYS A 172 -1.92 5.06 15.90
CA LYS A 172 -2.74 3.87 16.21
C LYS A 172 -2.87 3.01 14.96
N ALA A 173 -2.66 1.71 15.12
CA ALA A 173 -3.00 0.71 14.12
C ALA A 173 -4.22 -0.08 14.63
N LYS A 174 -5.29 -0.14 13.84
CA LYS A 174 -6.54 -0.80 14.22
C LYS A 174 -7.00 -1.75 13.12
N VAL A 175 -7.37 -2.95 13.50
CA VAL A 175 -8.01 -3.90 12.59
C VAL A 175 -9.49 -3.54 12.48
N LEU A 176 -9.93 -3.15 11.27
CA LEU A 176 -11.32 -2.78 11.00
C LEU A 176 -12.15 -3.95 10.48
N LYS A 177 -11.50 -4.91 9.82
CA LYS A 177 -12.16 -6.09 9.25
C LYS A 177 -11.23 -7.29 9.23
N VAL A 178 -11.78 -8.45 9.56
CA VAL A 178 -11.19 -9.77 9.30
C VAL A 178 -12.29 -10.66 8.73
N LYS A 179 -12.11 -11.17 7.50
CA LYS A 179 -13.15 -11.97 6.80
C LYS A 179 -13.30 -13.38 7.41
N PHE A 180 -12.21 -13.99 7.85
CA PHE A 180 -12.16 -15.33 8.42
C PHE A 180 -11.71 -15.25 9.88
N GLN A 181 -12.68 -15.17 10.80
CA GLN A 181 -12.37 -15.00 12.23
C GLN A 181 -12.05 -16.31 12.96
N ASN A 182 -12.32 -17.46 12.34
CA ASN A 182 -12.22 -18.78 12.99
C ASN A 182 -11.12 -19.67 12.37
N LEU A 183 -10.09 -19.07 11.77
CA LEU A 183 -8.93 -19.80 11.27
C LEU A 183 -7.73 -19.61 12.18
#